data_7c99252b9b94f680b340564721027728
#
_entry.id   7c99252b9b94f680b340564721027728
#
_cell.length_a   1.000
_cell.length_b   1.000
_cell.length_c   1.000
_cell.angle_alpha   90.00
_cell.angle_beta   90.00
_cell.angle_gamma   90.00
#
_symmetry.space_group_name_H-M   'P 1'
#
loop_
_entity.id
_entity.type
_entity.pdbx_description
1 polymer ?
#
loop_
_entity_poly.entity_id
_entity_poly.type
_entity_poly.pdbx_seq_one_letter_code
_entity_poly.pdbx_strand_id
1 'polypeptide(L)'
;MSAFVALDGVSHTYSARGGSAGGTLAVDGLTISVEAGEFVAVVGPSGCGKSTLMKLATGLQFPFKGTVRVAGEAVTQPVKIAGMAFQAPTLLPWRTTLDNLLLPLEIVEPHRRDIRRNKARYAERAEKLLASVGLGGMGAKFPWELSGGMQQRTSLCRALIHEPQLLMLDEPFAALDAFTREELWCVIRDLHAMRKITVILVTHDLREAVFLADRVFVMSTRPGRILVERRIELPRPRELDVTFTPAFQDIVHELRSHIVRARQ
;
A
#
# COMPACT_ATOMS: atom_id res chain seq x y z
N MET A 1 6.26 -16.47 16.45
CA MET A 1 6.63 -16.40 15.00
C MET A 1 7.33 -15.08 14.78
N SER A 2 8.33 -14.99 13.92
CA SER A 2 9.00 -13.71 13.63
C SER A 2 8.14 -12.89 12.67
N ALA A 3 7.98 -11.59 12.91
CA ALA A 3 7.24 -10.69 12.04
C ALA A 3 7.78 -10.72 10.61
N PHE A 4 6.90 -10.66 9.61
CA PHE A 4 7.28 -10.60 8.20
C PHE A 4 7.83 -9.20 7.82
N VAL A 5 7.21 -8.14 8.36
CA VAL A 5 7.76 -6.78 8.31
C VAL A 5 7.93 -6.29 9.73
N ALA A 6 9.14 -5.84 10.08
CA ALA A 6 9.45 -5.26 11.38
C ALA A 6 10.17 -3.92 11.21
N LEU A 7 9.65 -2.89 11.85
CA LEU A 7 10.31 -1.62 12.08
C LEU A 7 10.55 -1.50 13.59
N ASP A 8 11.82 -1.42 14.01
CA ASP A 8 12.21 -1.39 15.42
C ASP A 8 12.88 -0.08 15.77
N GLY A 9 12.18 0.81 16.49
CA GLY A 9 12.69 2.09 16.96
C GLY A 9 13.16 3.02 15.84
N VAL A 10 12.49 2.97 14.68
CA VAL A 10 12.93 3.62 13.44
C VAL A 10 12.69 5.12 13.49
N SER A 11 13.75 5.92 13.22
CA SER A 11 13.65 7.36 13.06
C SER A 11 14.26 7.78 11.71
N HIS A 12 13.61 8.75 11.05
CA HIS A 12 14.05 9.28 9.75
C HIS A 12 13.84 10.79 9.62
N THR A 13 14.86 11.45 9.08
CA THR A 13 14.89 12.91 8.87
C THR A 13 15.14 13.20 7.39
N TYR A 14 14.35 14.08 6.80
CA TYR A 14 14.66 14.65 5.48
C TYR A 14 15.59 15.83 5.63
N SER A 15 16.73 15.81 4.93
CA SER A 15 17.66 16.95 4.90
C SER A 15 17.00 18.17 4.24
N ALA A 16 17.21 19.37 4.80
CA ALA A 16 16.77 20.60 4.15
C ALA A 16 17.55 20.79 2.83
N ARG A 17 16.85 21.03 1.72
CA ARG A 17 17.50 21.47 0.48
C ARG A 17 18.12 22.86 0.74
N GLY A 18 19.45 22.95 0.71
CA GLY A 18 20.14 24.24 0.80
C GLY A 18 21.08 24.46 1.98
N GLY A 19 21.57 23.40 2.65
CA GLY A 19 22.72 23.52 3.57
C GLY A 19 22.45 24.19 4.92
N SER A 20 21.20 24.46 5.30
CA SER A 20 20.86 24.87 6.66
C SER A 20 20.83 23.66 7.59
N ALA A 21 21.44 23.79 8.76
CA ALA A 21 21.56 22.77 9.83
C ALA A 21 20.19 22.48 10.48
N GLY A 22 19.22 21.89 9.74
CA GLY A 22 17.89 21.60 10.27
C GLY A 22 17.09 20.72 9.33
N GLY A 23 17.29 19.41 9.40
CA GLY A 23 16.43 18.43 8.73
C GLY A 23 15.05 18.34 9.39
N THR A 24 14.01 18.00 8.62
CA THR A 24 12.67 17.76 9.18
C THR A 24 12.56 16.31 9.64
N LEU A 25 12.43 16.09 10.95
CA LEU A 25 12.14 14.77 11.52
C LEU A 25 10.75 14.32 11.09
N ALA A 26 10.71 13.30 10.24
CA ALA A 26 9.46 12.80 9.65
C ALA A 26 8.81 11.73 10.53
N VAL A 27 9.60 10.78 11.02
CA VAL A 27 9.17 9.72 11.95
C VAL A 27 10.19 9.59 13.07
N ASP A 28 9.74 9.24 14.28
CA ASP A 28 10.58 9.13 15.46
C ASP A 28 10.20 7.93 16.32
N GLY A 29 11.15 7.01 16.51
CA GLY A 29 10.99 5.82 17.33
C GLY A 29 9.87 4.89 16.87
N LEU A 30 9.60 4.81 15.57
CA LEU A 30 8.48 4.07 15.00
C LEU A 30 8.73 2.56 15.14
N THR A 31 7.81 1.87 15.82
CA THR A 31 7.86 0.42 16.01
C THR A 31 6.55 -0.20 15.50
N ILE A 32 6.67 -1.07 14.51
CA ILE A 32 5.55 -1.81 13.90
C ILE A 32 6.01 -3.22 13.57
N SER A 33 5.18 -4.19 13.85
CA SER A 33 5.36 -5.57 13.42
C SER A 33 4.14 -6.02 12.61
N VAL A 34 4.37 -6.69 11.48
CA VAL A 34 3.32 -7.23 10.60
C VAL A 34 3.63 -8.68 10.33
N GLU A 35 2.66 -9.56 10.56
CA GLU A 35 2.81 -10.99 10.32
C GLU A 35 2.68 -11.33 8.83
N ALA A 36 3.19 -12.49 8.42
CA ALA A 36 3.04 -12.97 7.05
C ALA A 36 1.55 -13.21 6.72
N GLY A 37 1.11 -12.65 5.59
CA GLY A 37 -0.28 -12.76 5.13
C GLY A 37 -1.27 -11.87 5.89
N GLU A 38 -0.81 -10.99 6.78
CA GLU A 38 -1.64 -10.05 7.49
C GLU A 38 -1.94 -8.81 6.63
N PHE A 39 -3.14 -8.27 6.77
CA PHE A 39 -3.52 -6.98 6.19
C PHE A 39 -3.51 -5.91 7.29
N VAL A 40 -2.59 -4.98 7.26
CA VAL A 40 -2.58 -3.86 8.21
C VAL A 40 -2.87 -2.54 7.52
N ALA A 41 -3.52 -1.62 8.24
CA ALA A 41 -3.70 -0.26 7.79
C ALA A 41 -2.97 0.72 8.72
N VAL A 42 -2.39 1.76 8.14
CA VAL A 42 -1.77 2.87 8.85
C VAL A 42 -2.55 4.13 8.54
N VAL A 43 -3.16 4.72 9.56
CA VAL A 43 -4.00 5.91 9.44
C VAL A 43 -3.41 7.06 10.24
N GLY A 44 -3.71 8.29 9.84
CA GLY A 44 -3.25 9.47 10.57
C GLY A 44 -3.37 10.75 9.73
N PRO A 45 -3.11 11.91 10.32
CA PRO A 45 -3.20 13.20 9.64
C PRO A 45 -2.27 13.30 8.43
N SER A 46 -2.57 14.24 7.52
CA SER A 46 -1.67 14.52 6.39
C SER A 46 -0.30 15.00 6.90
N GLY A 47 0.77 14.51 6.27
CA GLY A 47 2.14 14.87 6.64
C GLY A 47 2.69 14.22 7.92
N CYS A 48 1.99 13.27 8.54
CA CYS A 48 2.45 12.58 9.74
C CYS A 48 3.54 11.51 9.51
N GLY A 49 3.98 11.28 8.27
CA GLY A 49 5.05 10.32 7.98
C GLY A 49 4.61 8.98 7.41
N LYS A 50 3.32 8.78 7.04
CA LYS A 50 2.81 7.51 6.47
C LYS A 50 3.58 7.06 5.23
N SER A 51 3.75 7.95 4.24
CA SER A 51 4.53 7.63 3.03
C SER A 51 6.03 7.45 3.33
N THR A 52 6.55 8.06 4.41
CA THR A 52 7.91 7.81 4.89
C THR A 52 8.04 6.39 5.42
N LEU A 53 7.08 5.92 6.23
CA LEU A 53 7.02 4.53 6.70
C LEU A 53 7.07 3.56 5.51
N MET A 54 6.26 3.78 4.48
CA MET A 54 6.25 2.93 3.29
C MET A 54 7.60 2.91 2.58
N LYS A 55 8.23 4.08 2.40
CA LYS A 55 9.56 4.17 1.75
C LYS A 55 10.64 3.46 2.56
N LEU A 56 10.56 3.50 3.89
CA LEU A 56 11.46 2.77 4.78
C LEU A 56 11.25 1.25 4.68
N ALA A 57 9.99 0.79 4.74
CA ALA A 57 9.65 -0.63 4.61
C ALA A 57 10.02 -1.23 3.24
N THR A 58 10.02 -0.42 2.18
CA THR A 58 10.38 -0.86 0.82
C THR A 58 11.85 -0.65 0.45
N GLY A 59 12.66 -0.04 1.32
CA GLY A 59 14.06 0.28 1.04
C GLY A 59 14.27 1.41 0.03
N LEU A 60 13.26 2.24 -0.19
CA LEU A 60 13.39 3.47 -0.99
C LEU A 60 13.96 4.64 -0.17
N GLN A 61 13.96 4.50 1.16
CA GLN A 61 14.63 5.36 2.13
C GLN A 61 15.20 4.46 3.24
N PHE A 62 16.24 4.95 3.93
CA PHE A 62 16.86 4.22 5.03
C PHE A 62 16.77 5.03 6.32
N PRO A 63 16.55 4.38 7.47
CA PRO A 63 16.48 5.07 8.75
C PRO A 63 17.87 5.54 9.17
N PHE A 64 17.95 6.67 9.88
CA PHE A 64 19.21 7.06 10.56
C PHE A 64 19.33 6.40 11.95
N LYS A 65 18.20 5.92 12.51
CA LYS A 65 18.17 5.17 13.78
C LYS A 65 17.14 4.05 13.69
N GLY A 66 17.38 2.96 14.39
CA GLY A 66 16.54 1.77 14.38
C GLY A 66 16.84 0.84 13.21
N THR A 67 16.05 -0.20 13.06
CA THR A 67 16.21 -1.22 12.01
C THR A 67 14.89 -1.52 11.31
N VAL A 68 14.99 -1.82 10.01
CA VAL A 68 13.87 -2.31 9.21
C VAL A 68 14.22 -3.70 8.69
N ARG A 69 13.30 -4.65 8.86
CA ARG A 69 13.43 -6.02 8.33
C ARG A 69 12.20 -6.40 7.53
N VAL A 70 12.41 -7.13 6.44
CA VAL A 70 11.34 -7.70 5.60
C VAL A 70 11.71 -9.15 5.28
N ALA A 71 10.79 -10.07 5.50
CA ALA A 71 11.01 -11.51 5.36
C ALA A 71 12.25 -12.02 6.15
N GLY A 72 12.49 -11.44 7.34
CA GLY A 72 13.63 -11.76 8.20
C GLY A 72 14.94 -11.07 7.84
N GLU A 73 15.06 -10.46 6.67
CA GLU A 73 16.29 -9.80 6.19
C GLU A 73 16.26 -8.29 6.50
N ALA A 74 17.42 -7.73 6.85
CA ALA A 74 17.58 -6.28 7.03
C ALA A 74 17.43 -5.55 5.69
N VAL A 75 16.65 -4.47 5.68
CA VAL A 75 16.42 -3.65 4.49
C VAL A 75 17.60 -2.69 4.27
N THR A 76 18.50 -3.06 3.35
CA THR A 76 19.69 -2.27 2.95
C THR A 76 19.65 -1.85 1.48
N GLN A 77 18.64 -2.30 0.73
CA GLN A 77 18.41 -2.02 -0.68
C GLN A 77 16.90 -2.13 -0.98
N PRO A 78 16.41 -1.69 -2.15
CA PRO A 78 15.02 -1.85 -2.54
C PRO A 78 14.55 -3.29 -2.47
N VAL A 79 13.41 -3.52 -1.80
CA VAL A 79 12.84 -4.84 -1.51
C VAL A 79 12.14 -5.38 -2.76
N LYS A 80 12.75 -6.35 -3.44
CA LYS A 80 12.27 -6.89 -4.74
C LYS A 80 10.97 -7.69 -4.63
N ILE A 81 10.66 -8.23 -3.45
CA ILE A 81 9.42 -8.98 -3.19
C ILE A 81 8.24 -8.05 -2.86
N ALA A 82 8.45 -6.73 -2.89
CA ALA A 82 7.42 -5.74 -2.63
C ALA A 82 6.82 -5.21 -3.95
N GLY A 83 5.49 -5.16 -4.02
CA GLY A 83 4.74 -4.37 -4.97
C GLY A 83 4.29 -3.07 -4.32
N MET A 84 4.30 -1.96 -5.08
CA MET A 84 3.92 -0.67 -4.53
C MET A 84 3.00 0.09 -5.48
N ALA A 85 1.83 0.49 -4.97
CA ALA A 85 0.94 1.43 -5.62
C ALA A 85 1.01 2.77 -4.89
N PHE A 86 1.39 3.82 -5.61
CA PHE A 86 1.54 5.17 -5.09
C PHE A 86 0.22 5.95 -5.16
N GLN A 87 0.11 7.01 -4.40
CA GLN A 87 -1.01 7.95 -4.41
C GLN A 87 -1.27 8.51 -5.83
N ALA A 88 -0.21 8.90 -6.55
CA ALA A 88 -0.29 9.18 -7.97
C ALA A 88 -0.01 7.90 -8.78
N PRO A 89 -0.74 7.62 -9.87
CA PRO A 89 -0.59 6.38 -10.64
C PRO A 89 0.83 6.16 -11.21
N THR A 90 1.59 7.22 -11.45
CA THR A 90 2.98 7.20 -11.95
C THR A 90 3.18 6.27 -13.16
N LEU A 91 2.18 6.19 -14.05
CA LEU A 91 2.28 5.42 -15.28
C LEU A 91 3.25 6.11 -16.25
N LEU A 92 4.00 5.31 -17.00
CA LEU A 92 4.88 5.82 -18.05
C LEU A 92 4.03 6.26 -19.25
N PRO A 93 3.98 7.57 -19.59
CA PRO A 93 3.05 8.06 -20.59
C PRO A 93 3.33 7.52 -21.99
N TRP A 94 4.56 7.17 -22.32
CA TRP A 94 4.98 6.60 -23.62
C TRP A 94 4.77 5.08 -23.74
N ARG A 95 4.20 4.41 -22.71
CA ARG A 95 3.84 2.99 -22.73
C ARG A 95 2.33 2.82 -22.68
N THR A 96 1.84 1.79 -23.35
CA THR A 96 0.44 1.38 -23.24
C THR A 96 0.11 0.93 -21.81
N THR A 97 -1.16 0.75 -21.51
CA THR A 97 -1.64 0.18 -20.23
C THR A 97 -1.00 -1.19 -19.99
N LEU A 98 -1.03 -2.06 -21.00
CA LEU A 98 -0.42 -3.40 -20.92
C LEU A 98 1.10 -3.32 -20.69
N ASP A 99 1.82 -2.48 -21.41
CA ASP A 99 3.26 -2.34 -21.24
C ASP A 99 3.64 -1.71 -19.88
N ASN A 100 2.79 -0.84 -19.32
CA ASN A 100 2.94 -0.35 -17.94
C ASN A 100 2.79 -1.49 -16.92
N LEU A 101 1.83 -2.39 -17.11
CA LEU A 101 1.69 -3.55 -16.23
C LEU A 101 2.88 -4.49 -16.32
N LEU A 102 3.42 -4.71 -17.50
CA LEU A 102 4.54 -5.63 -17.71
C LEU A 102 5.88 -5.10 -17.19
N LEU A 103 6.00 -3.80 -16.93
CA LEU A 103 7.24 -3.15 -16.49
C LEU A 103 7.93 -3.82 -15.29
N PRO A 104 7.26 -4.20 -14.18
CA PRO A 104 7.91 -4.88 -13.07
C PRO A 104 8.54 -6.22 -13.47
N LEU A 105 7.95 -6.92 -14.42
CA LEU A 105 8.44 -8.20 -14.92
C LEU A 105 9.72 -8.07 -15.75
N GLU A 106 9.98 -6.88 -16.30
CA GLU A 106 11.24 -6.56 -17.01
C GLU A 106 12.40 -6.33 -16.03
N ILE A 107 12.11 -6.13 -14.73
CA ILE A 107 13.07 -5.72 -13.71
C ILE A 107 13.31 -6.84 -12.68
N VAL A 108 12.24 -7.48 -12.20
CA VAL A 108 12.27 -8.42 -11.07
C VAL A 108 12.57 -9.85 -11.55
N GLU A 109 13.56 -10.49 -10.93
CA GLU A 109 13.82 -11.92 -11.14
C GLU A 109 12.79 -12.80 -10.39
N PRO A 110 12.42 -13.96 -10.93
CA PRO A 110 12.93 -14.63 -12.13
C PRO A 110 12.28 -14.14 -13.44
N HIS A 111 11.24 -13.29 -13.37
CA HIS A 111 10.42 -12.86 -14.52
C HIS A 111 11.26 -12.18 -15.61
N ARG A 112 12.26 -11.38 -15.22
CA ARG A 112 13.14 -10.66 -16.15
C ARG A 112 13.79 -11.56 -17.21
N ARG A 113 14.18 -12.78 -16.82
CA ARG A 113 14.78 -13.75 -17.73
C ARG A 113 13.74 -14.44 -18.60
N ASP A 114 12.53 -14.62 -18.08
CA ASP A 114 11.48 -15.41 -18.70
C ASP A 114 10.56 -14.58 -19.64
N ILE A 115 10.34 -13.30 -19.35
CA ILE A 115 9.37 -12.47 -20.07
C ILE A 115 9.64 -12.38 -21.57
N ARG A 116 10.92 -12.36 -22.00
CA ARG A 116 11.28 -12.29 -23.42
C ARG A 116 10.86 -13.52 -24.21
N ARG A 117 10.90 -14.70 -23.58
CA ARG A 117 10.52 -16.00 -24.17
C ARG A 117 9.03 -16.27 -24.10
N ASN A 118 8.37 -15.77 -23.07
CA ASN A 118 6.98 -16.08 -22.74
C ASN A 118 6.09 -14.84 -22.69
N LYS A 119 6.35 -13.83 -23.54
CA LYS A 119 5.63 -12.54 -23.53
C LYS A 119 4.11 -12.72 -23.64
N ALA A 120 3.63 -13.64 -24.49
CA ALA A 120 2.20 -13.91 -24.66
C ALA A 120 1.52 -14.36 -23.35
N ARG A 121 2.17 -15.26 -22.58
CA ARG A 121 1.67 -15.72 -21.27
C ARG A 121 1.55 -14.58 -20.26
N TYR A 122 2.55 -13.70 -20.22
CA TYR A 122 2.52 -12.55 -19.32
C TYR A 122 1.49 -11.50 -19.75
N ALA A 123 1.32 -11.29 -21.07
CA ALA A 123 0.27 -10.43 -21.59
C ALA A 123 -1.13 -10.96 -21.24
N GLU A 124 -1.40 -12.24 -21.42
CA GLU A 124 -2.68 -12.87 -21.02
C GLU A 124 -2.95 -12.71 -19.51
N ARG A 125 -1.91 -12.88 -18.68
CA ARG A 125 -2.02 -12.68 -17.24
C ARG A 125 -2.33 -11.21 -16.90
N ALA A 126 -1.69 -10.26 -17.58
CA ALA A 126 -1.95 -8.83 -17.40
C ALA A 126 -3.37 -8.46 -17.82
N GLU A 127 -3.88 -9.00 -18.93
CA GLU A 127 -5.27 -8.79 -19.37
C GLU A 127 -6.28 -9.36 -18.36
N LYS A 128 -6.04 -10.54 -17.81
CA LYS A 128 -6.88 -11.12 -16.74
C LYS A 128 -6.91 -10.20 -15.50
N LEU A 129 -5.75 -9.64 -15.14
CA LEU A 129 -5.66 -8.72 -14.00
C LEU A 129 -6.38 -7.39 -14.29
N LEU A 130 -6.26 -6.84 -15.50
CA LEU A 130 -7.03 -5.68 -15.93
C LEU A 130 -8.54 -5.95 -15.88
N ALA A 131 -8.98 -7.10 -16.37
CA ALA A 131 -10.38 -7.48 -16.34
C ALA A 131 -10.93 -7.57 -14.92
N SER A 132 -10.14 -8.08 -13.94
CA SER A 132 -10.55 -8.19 -12.53
C SER A 132 -10.81 -6.84 -11.84
N VAL A 133 -10.28 -5.74 -12.39
CA VAL A 133 -10.51 -4.38 -11.89
C VAL A 133 -11.40 -3.55 -12.84
N GLY A 134 -12.16 -4.20 -13.74
CA GLY A 134 -13.07 -3.55 -14.67
C GLY A 134 -12.38 -2.78 -15.81
N LEU A 135 -11.14 -3.16 -16.17
CA LEU A 135 -10.36 -2.56 -17.26
C LEU A 135 -10.10 -3.54 -18.42
N GLY A 136 -10.95 -4.57 -18.57
CA GLY A 136 -10.84 -5.52 -19.68
C GLY A 136 -10.87 -4.81 -21.04
N GLY A 137 -9.93 -5.17 -21.93
CA GLY A 137 -9.80 -4.56 -23.26
C GLY A 137 -9.11 -3.18 -23.30
N MET A 138 -8.67 -2.64 -22.15
CA MET A 138 -7.97 -1.36 -22.08
C MET A 138 -6.44 -1.48 -22.26
N GLY A 139 -5.92 -2.69 -22.50
CA GLY A 139 -4.48 -2.96 -22.57
C GLY A 139 -3.74 -2.13 -23.62
N ALA A 140 -4.36 -1.85 -24.79
CA ALA A 140 -3.76 -1.06 -25.87
C ALA A 140 -3.81 0.46 -25.65
N LYS A 141 -4.58 0.95 -24.66
CA LYS A 141 -4.75 2.37 -24.37
C LYS A 141 -3.51 2.95 -23.70
N PHE A 142 -3.21 4.22 -24.02
CA PHE A 142 -2.18 4.98 -23.32
C PHE A 142 -2.75 5.66 -22.05
N PRO A 143 -1.90 6.04 -21.08
CA PRO A 143 -2.37 6.68 -19.84
C PRO A 143 -3.25 7.91 -20.05
N TRP A 144 -2.97 8.74 -21.03
CA TRP A 144 -3.80 9.94 -21.33
C TRP A 144 -5.19 9.63 -21.89
N GLU A 145 -5.44 8.41 -22.35
CA GLU A 145 -6.75 7.95 -22.81
C GLU A 145 -7.59 7.38 -21.66
N LEU A 146 -7.01 7.25 -20.46
CA LEU A 146 -7.65 6.69 -19.26
C LEU A 146 -8.09 7.80 -18.31
N SER A 147 -9.25 7.64 -17.67
CA SER A 147 -9.62 8.50 -16.54
C SER A 147 -8.65 8.32 -15.37
N GLY A 148 -8.62 9.28 -14.43
CA GLY A 148 -7.77 9.19 -13.24
C GLY A 148 -8.02 7.91 -12.42
N GLY A 149 -9.27 7.49 -12.26
CA GLY A 149 -9.62 6.24 -11.60
C GLY A 149 -9.15 5.00 -12.36
N MET A 150 -9.23 5.00 -13.72
CA MET A 150 -8.67 3.91 -14.54
C MET A 150 -7.15 3.82 -14.42
N GLN A 151 -6.46 4.98 -14.40
CA GLN A 151 -5.01 5.01 -14.18
C GLN A 151 -4.64 4.46 -12.81
N GLN A 152 -5.41 4.78 -11.77
CA GLN A 152 -5.18 4.28 -10.41
C GLN A 152 -5.35 2.76 -10.35
N ARG A 153 -6.42 2.20 -10.95
CA ARG A 153 -6.63 0.75 -11.07
C ARG A 153 -5.52 0.07 -11.86
N THR A 154 -5.03 0.71 -12.93
CA THR A 154 -3.87 0.24 -13.71
C THR A 154 -2.60 0.19 -12.83
N SER A 155 -2.34 1.23 -12.03
CA SER A 155 -1.20 1.28 -11.11
C SER A 155 -1.25 0.17 -10.06
N LEU A 156 -2.44 -0.14 -9.55
CA LEU A 156 -2.64 -1.26 -8.63
C LEU A 156 -2.33 -2.61 -9.31
N CYS A 157 -2.84 -2.83 -10.53
CA CYS A 157 -2.52 -4.03 -11.30
C CYS A 157 -1.01 -4.16 -11.55
N ARG A 158 -0.32 -3.05 -11.85
CA ARG A 158 1.14 -3.03 -12.00
C ARG A 158 1.85 -3.46 -10.73
N ALA A 159 1.38 -3.05 -9.56
CA ALA A 159 1.95 -3.47 -8.28
C ALA A 159 1.76 -4.96 -7.99
N LEU A 160 0.76 -5.61 -8.59
CA LEU A 160 0.40 -7.01 -8.36
C LEU A 160 0.95 -8.00 -9.39
N ILE A 161 1.37 -7.53 -10.58
CA ILE A 161 1.68 -8.40 -11.73
C ILE A 161 2.83 -9.38 -11.49
N HIS A 162 3.82 -9.01 -10.68
CA HIS A 162 4.99 -9.85 -10.36
C HIS A 162 4.78 -10.75 -9.13
N GLU A 163 3.52 -10.87 -8.65
CA GLU A 163 3.13 -11.69 -7.48
C GLU A 163 3.94 -11.37 -6.22
N PRO A 164 3.87 -10.13 -5.74
CA PRO A 164 4.66 -9.73 -4.58
C PRO A 164 4.23 -10.48 -3.31
N GLN A 165 5.17 -10.69 -2.38
CA GLN A 165 4.86 -11.18 -1.04
C GLN A 165 4.43 -10.06 -0.08
N LEU A 166 4.84 -8.82 -0.38
CA LEU A 166 4.46 -7.60 0.32
C LEU A 166 3.80 -6.61 -0.65
N LEU A 167 2.59 -6.18 -0.35
CA LEU A 167 1.90 -5.15 -1.11
C LEU A 167 1.78 -3.87 -0.28
N MET A 168 2.33 -2.78 -0.81
CA MET A 168 2.31 -1.46 -0.19
C MET A 168 1.35 -0.55 -0.96
N LEU A 169 0.35 -0.02 -0.30
CA LEU A 169 -0.73 0.79 -0.90
C LEU A 169 -0.73 2.18 -0.26
N ASP A 170 -0.31 3.21 -1.01
CA ASP A 170 -0.29 4.61 -0.55
C ASP A 170 -1.51 5.37 -1.09
N GLU A 171 -2.53 5.50 -0.27
CA GLU A 171 -3.81 6.16 -0.59
C GLU A 171 -4.41 5.72 -1.96
N PRO A 172 -4.49 4.40 -2.24
CA PRO A 172 -4.74 3.89 -3.59
C PRO A 172 -6.15 4.19 -4.10
N PHE A 173 -7.06 4.62 -3.23
CA PHE A 173 -8.47 4.85 -3.54
C PHE A 173 -8.86 6.33 -3.54
N ALA A 174 -7.93 7.24 -3.26
CA ALA A 174 -8.23 8.66 -3.04
C ALA A 174 -8.83 9.37 -4.27
N ALA A 175 -8.48 8.93 -5.48
CA ALA A 175 -8.94 9.53 -6.73
C ALA A 175 -10.22 8.87 -7.31
N LEU A 176 -10.85 7.94 -6.55
CA LEU A 176 -12.01 7.18 -7.01
C LEU A 176 -13.31 7.76 -6.44
N ASP A 177 -14.39 7.68 -7.24
CA ASP A 177 -15.76 7.87 -6.75
C ASP A 177 -16.14 6.77 -5.74
N ALA A 178 -17.22 6.99 -4.97
CA ALA A 178 -17.59 6.12 -3.87
C ALA A 178 -17.88 4.67 -4.31
N PHE A 179 -18.60 4.47 -5.41
CA PHE A 179 -18.97 3.13 -5.87
C PHE A 179 -17.76 2.36 -6.39
N THR A 180 -16.97 2.99 -7.26
CA THR A 180 -15.72 2.39 -7.78
C THR A 180 -14.73 2.05 -6.65
N ARG A 181 -14.69 2.88 -5.61
CA ARG A 181 -13.86 2.63 -4.42
C ARG A 181 -14.30 1.38 -3.68
N GLU A 182 -15.59 1.24 -3.40
CA GLU A 182 -16.16 0.08 -2.71
C GLU A 182 -16.00 -1.21 -3.53
N GLU A 183 -16.20 -1.16 -4.84
CA GLU A 183 -15.88 -2.29 -5.73
C GLU A 183 -14.42 -2.71 -5.61
N LEU A 184 -13.48 -1.74 -5.60
CA LEU A 184 -12.07 -2.04 -5.52
C LEU A 184 -11.64 -2.55 -4.14
N TRP A 185 -12.31 -2.16 -3.05
CA TRP A 185 -12.12 -2.77 -1.73
C TRP A 185 -12.44 -4.27 -1.78
N CYS A 186 -13.56 -4.66 -2.41
CA CYS A 186 -13.92 -6.06 -2.58
C CYS A 186 -12.87 -6.82 -3.39
N VAL A 187 -12.38 -6.24 -4.48
CA VAL A 187 -11.31 -6.86 -5.29
C VAL A 187 -10.03 -7.07 -4.46
N ILE A 188 -9.60 -6.07 -3.68
CA ILE A 188 -8.40 -6.20 -2.83
C ILE A 188 -8.62 -7.21 -1.71
N ARG A 189 -9.79 -7.20 -1.05
CA ARG A 189 -10.19 -8.19 -0.04
C ARG A 189 -10.05 -9.61 -0.59
N ASP A 190 -10.62 -9.85 -1.76
CA ASP A 190 -10.65 -11.19 -2.38
C ASP A 190 -9.26 -11.63 -2.84
N LEU A 191 -8.48 -10.72 -3.44
CA LEU A 191 -7.09 -10.98 -3.79
C LEU A 191 -6.22 -11.32 -2.56
N HIS A 192 -6.41 -10.60 -1.46
CA HIS A 192 -5.73 -10.88 -0.21
C HIS A 192 -6.12 -12.25 0.35
N ALA A 193 -7.42 -12.58 0.38
CA ALA A 193 -7.92 -13.86 0.86
C ALA A 193 -7.38 -15.05 0.05
N MET A 194 -7.34 -14.91 -1.29
CA MET A 194 -6.86 -15.97 -2.20
C MET A 194 -5.35 -16.17 -2.15
N ARG A 195 -4.57 -15.10 -2.06
CA ARG A 195 -3.10 -15.15 -2.21
C ARG A 195 -2.33 -15.06 -0.91
N LYS A 196 -2.97 -14.70 0.20
CA LYS A 196 -2.35 -14.46 1.50
C LYS A 196 -1.14 -13.52 1.43
N ILE A 197 -1.24 -12.49 0.60
CA ILE A 197 -0.20 -11.46 0.46
C ILE A 197 -0.18 -10.64 1.75
N THR A 198 1.00 -10.32 2.29
CA THR A 198 1.10 -9.32 3.36
C THR A 198 0.81 -7.94 2.79
N VAL A 199 -0.11 -7.18 3.39
CA VAL A 199 -0.50 -5.85 2.88
C VAL A 199 -0.32 -4.78 3.94
N ILE A 200 0.29 -3.67 3.55
CA ILE A 200 0.32 -2.43 4.34
C ILE A 200 -0.39 -1.33 3.53
N LEU A 201 -1.55 -0.93 4.00
CA LEU A 201 -2.36 0.14 3.44
C LEU A 201 -2.09 1.42 4.22
N VAL A 202 -1.69 2.46 3.55
CA VAL A 202 -1.67 3.82 4.09
C VAL A 202 -2.89 4.56 3.56
N THR A 203 -3.71 5.08 4.46
CA THR A 203 -4.91 5.85 4.09
C THR A 203 -5.27 6.89 5.14
N HIS A 204 -6.05 7.89 4.75
CA HIS A 204 -6.73 8.79 5.68
C HIS A 204 -8.22 8.44 5.86
N ASP A 205 -8.73 7.47 5.09
CA ASP A 205 -10.11 6.98 5.20
C ASP A 205 -10.18 5.81 6.19
N LEU A 206 -10.88 6.05 7.31
CA LEU A 206 -11.06 5.06 8.37
C LEU A 206 -11.97 3.90 7.95
N ARG A 207 -12.91 4.13 7.03
CA ARG A 207 -13.79 3.07 6.51
C ARG A 207 -12.98 2.05 5.71
N GLU A 208 -12.05 2.52 4.85
CA GLU A 208 -11.11 1.65 4.14
C GLU A 208 -10.28 0.80 5.10
N ALA A 209 -9.71 1.45 6.12
CA ALA A 209 -8.87 0.79 7.10
C ALA A 209 -9.65 -0.30 7.87
N VAL A 210 -10.86 0.01 8.36
CA VAL A 210 -11.68 -0.95 9.11
C VAL A 210 -12.22 -2.06 8.22
N PHE A 211 -12.58 -1.76 6.97
CA PHE A 211 -13.11 -2.76 6.03
C PHE A 211 -12.04 -3.79 5.63
N LEU A 212 -10.81 -3.34 5.35
CA LEU A 212 -9.77 -4.18 4.75
C LEU A 212 -8.83 -4.82 5.79
N ALA A 213 -8.45 -4.09 6.84
CA ALA A 213 -7.34 -4.49 7.69
C ALA A 213 -7.73 -5.46 8.82
N ASP A 214 -6.76 -6.26 9.26
CA ASP A 214 -6.80 -7.06 10.49
C ASP A 214 -6.42 -6.22 11.70
N ARG A 215 -5.46 -5.28 11.51
CA ARG A 215 -5.05 -4.28 12.51
C ARG A 215 -4.92 -2.92 11.88
N VAL A 216 -5.23 -1.89 12.65
CA VAL A 216 -5.08 -0.48 12.29
C VAL A 216 -4.11 0.19 13.25
N PHE A 217 -3.08 0.83 12.69
CA PHE A 217 -2.14 1.66 13.42
C PHE A 217 -2.51 3.13 13.23
N VAL A 218 -2.67 3.86 14.33
CA VAL A 218 -2.92 5.31 14.32
C VAL A 218 -1.61 6.04 14.55
N MET A 219 -1.22 6.92 13.62
CA MET A 219 -0.03 7.75 13.74
C MET A 219 -0.35 9.14 14.30
N SER A 220 0.60 9.68 15.09
CA SER A 220 0.58 11.07 15.58
C SER A 220 0.79 12.07 14.45
N THR A 221 0.62 13.35 14.77
CA THR A 221 1.18 14.45 13.96
C THR A 221 2.73 14.37 13.94
N ARG A 222 3.37 15.22 13.11
CA ARG A 222 4.84 15.22 12.97
C ARG A 222 5.58 15.59 14.27
N PRO A 223 6.61 14.84 14.69
CA PRO A 223 7.11 13.62 14.06
C PRO A 223 6.15 12.44 14.25
N GLY A 224 6.03 11.60 13.18
CA GLY A 224 5.14 10.46 13.20
C GLY A 224 5.59 9.40 14.21
N ARG A 225 4.70 9.02 15.11
CA ARG A 225 4.83 7.92 16.08
C ARG A 225 3.58 7.08 16.05
N ILE A 226 3.66 5.82 16.41
CA ILE A 226 2.45 5.01 16.63
C ILE A 226 1.85 5.38 17.98
N LEU A 227 0.58 5.81 17.96
CA LEU A 227 -0.18 6.15 19.15
C LEU A 227 -1.03 4.99 19.64
N VAL A 228 -1.65 4.30 18.70
CA VAL A 228 -2.61 3.22 18.97
C VAL A 228 -2.43 2.14 17.93
N GLU A 229 -2.52 0.90 18.39
CA GLU A 229 -2.73 -0.29 17.59
C GLU A 229 -4.10 -0.85 17.93
N ARG A 230 -4.97 -1.04 16.94
CA ARG A 230 -6.32 -1.56 17.10
C ARG A 230 -6.54 -2.78 16.22
N ARG A 231 -6.80 -3.94 16.82
CA ARG A 231 -7.23 -5.15 16.12
C ARG A 231 -8.70 -5.03 15.71
N ILE A 232 -9.02 -5.42 14.49
CA ILE A 232 -10.38 -5.35 13.94
C ILE A 232 -11.02 -6.73 14.05
N GLU A 233 -11.91 -6.91 15.02
CA GLU A 233 -12.55 -8.18 15.36
C GLU A 233 -13.89 -8.39 14.62
N LEU A 234 -14.01 -7.84 13.41
CA LEU A 234 -15.15 -8.09 12.54
C LEU A 234 -14.95 -9.39 11.75
N PRO A 235 -16.00 -10.22 11.60
CA PRO A 235 -15.93 -11.47 10.84
C PRO A 235 -15.44 -11.27 9.40
N ARG A 236 -14.75 -12.26 8.86
CA ARG A 236 -14.34 -12.32 7.44
C ARG A 236 -15.10 -13.44 6.71
N PRO A 237 -15.37 -13.32 5.40
CA PRO A 237 -15.13 -12.14 4.57
C PRO A 237 -16.05 -10.98 4.99
N ARG A 238 -15.55 -9.75 4.91
CA ARG A 238 -16.36 -8.56 5.17
C ARG A 238 -17.05 -8.14 3.87
N GLU A 239 -18.36 -8.26 3.84
CA GLU A 239 -19.19 -7.74 2.75
C GLU A 239 -19.48 -6.26 2.97
N LEU A 240 -19.85 -5.52 1.91
CA LEU A 240 -20.06 -4.06 2.01
C LEU A 240 -21.10 -3.68 3.06
N ASP A 241 -22.12 -4.52 3.26
CA ASP A 241 -23.17 -4.29 4.25
C ASP A 241 -22.64 -4.18 5.68
N VAL A 242 -21.46 -4.77 5.99
CA VAL A 242 -20.85 -4.61 7.31
C VAL A 242 -20.56 -3.15 7.65
N THR A 243 -20.33 -2.31 6.64
CA THR A 243 -20.03 -0.88 6.81
C THR A 243 -21.20 -0.09 7.43
N PHE A 244 -22.42 -0.62 7.36
CA PHE A 244 -23.62 -0.02 7.93
C PHE A 244 -23.97 -0.54 9.33
N THR A 245 -23.22 -1.51 9.82
CA THR A 245 -23.46 -2.08 11.17
C THR A 245 -22.95 -1.16 12.29
N PRO A 246 -23.64 -1.14 13.47
CA PRO A 246 -23.15 -0.38 14.63
C PRO A 246 -21.73 -0.74 15.02
N ALA A 247 -21.37 -2.03 15.04
CA ALA A 247 -20.02 -2.48 15.42
C ALA A 247 -18.93 -1.89 14.51
N PHE A 248 -19.18 -1.77 13.20
CA PHE A 248 -18.26 -1.14 12.28
C PHE A 248 -18.14 0.37 12.55
N GLN A 249 -19.27 1.05 12.73
CA GLN A 249 -19.32 2.49 12.97
C GLN A 249 -18.66 2.86 14.31
N ASP A 250 -18.81 2.05 15.34
CA ASP A 250 -18.18 2.24 16.66
C ASP A 250 -16.66 2.20 16.54
N ILE A 251 -16.10 1.24 15.78
CA ILE A 251 -14.65 1.15 15.53
C ILE A 251 -14.16 2.38 14.76
N VAL A 252 -14.88 2.81 13.72
CA VAL A 252 -14.54 4.02 12.95
C VAL A 252 -14.54 5.25 13.86
N HIS A 253 -15.54 5.37 14.75
CA HIS A 253 -15.64 6.48 15.71
C HIS A 253 -14.51 6.46 16.74
N GLU A 254 -14.15 5.29 17.26
CA GLU A 254 -13.02 5.08 18.17
C GLU A 254 -11.73 5.56 17.53
N LEU A 255 -11.40 5.08 16.32
CA LEU A 255 -10.20 5.47 15.59
C LEU A 255 -10.15 6.97 15.29
N ARG A 256 -11.30 7.55 14.90
CA ARG A 256 -11.43 9.00 14.68
C ARG A 256 -11.12 9.79 15.94
N SER A 257 -11.58 9.33 17.09
CA SER A 257 -11.33 9.98 18.39
C SER A 257 -9.83 10.04 18.70
N HIS A 258 -9.09 8.96 18.42
CA HIS A 258 -7.62 8.94 18.57
C HIS A 258 -6.92 9.93 17.65
N ILE A 259 -7.34 10.04 16.38
CA ILE A 259 -6.77 11.01 15.42
C ILE A 259 -7.05 12.45 15.84
N VAL A 260 -8.25 12.74 16.36
CA VAL A 260 -8.60 14.10 16.84
C VAL A 260 -7.72 14.49 18.02
N ARG A 261 -7.56 13.59 19.01
CA ARG A 261 -6.67 13.82 20.17
C ARG A 261 -5.20 14.01 19.75
N ALA A 262 -4.76 13.30 18.72
CA ALA A 262 -3.40 13.41 18.19
C ALA A 262 -3.09 14.76 17.52
N ARG A 263 -4.11 15.56 17.19
CA ARG A 263 -3.97 16.89 16.56
C ARG A 263 -3.90 18.02 17.59
N GLN A 264 -4.29 17.77 18.84
CA GLN A 264 -4.19 18.69 19.98
C GLN A 264 -2.79 18.60 20.60
#